data_f1e627f14eb08b11c099da2fc7d64b9b
#
_entry.id   f1e627f14eb08b11c099da2fc7d64b9b
#
_cell.length_a   1.000
_cell.length_b   1.000
_cell.length_c   1.000
_cell.angle_alpha   90.00
_cell.angle_beta   90.00
_cell.angle_gamma   90.00
#
_symmetry.space_group_name_H-M   'P 1'
#
loop_
_entity.id
_entity.type
_entity.pdbx_description
1 polymer ?
#
loop_
_entity_poly.entity_id
_entity_poly.type
_entity_poly.pdbx_seq_one_letter_code
_entity_poly.pdbx_strand_id
1 'polypeptide(L)'
;MTKMLRLRWTSMSLGAAVAALAGIAAADAAECPRKDALGTSRVLSVDARTTPRVGLKSFPQTLQLADREVVLTFDDGPFPPTTSKVLAALAQECVRATFFLIGQHAAEYPDMVKRIAREGHTVGHHSFSHPFMGHIPFEKAVADIDRGIAADEMALRGVSTTTPSTPFFRFPYFESTQAQLDLLQSRGIVVFGADLWASDWEEMTPEQQLKLVTERLAASGKGIILFHDNKARTAAMMPAFLRYLRENGYRIVHIVPSGKSQKSADAR
;
A
#
# COMPACT_ATOMS: atom_id res chain seq x y z
N MET A 1 -92.86 1.41 2.18
CA MET A 1 -91.90 0.93 1.17
C MET A 1 -90.52 1.41 1.56
N THR A 2 -89.78 0.57 2.29
CA THR A 2 -88.49 0.92 2.88
C THR A 2 -87.39 0.02 2.26
N LYS A 3 -86.51 0.68 1.49
CA LYS A 3 -85.37 -0.03 0.88
C LYS A 3 -84.23 -0.14 1.86
N MET A 4 -83.85 -1.37 2.22
CA MET A 4 -82.63 -1.67 3.00
C MET A 4 -81.40 -1.57 2.13
N LEU A 5 -80.44 -0.74 2.54
CA LEU A 5 -79.13 -0.57 1.93
C LEU A 5 -78.20 -1.58 2.61
N ARG A 6 -77.62 -2.51 1.87
CA ARG A 6 -76.65 -3.47 2.36
C ARG A 6 -75.22 -2.87 2.20
N LEU A 7 -74.57 -2.64 3.30
CA LEU A 7 -73.17 -2.23 3.39
C LEU A 7 -72.24 -3.44 3.15
N ARG A 8 -71.44 -3.38 2.08
CA ARG A 8 -70.41 -4.39 1.82
C ARG A 8 -69.11 -3.95 2.51
N TRP A 9 -68.64 -4.76 3.41
CA TRP A 9 -67.31 -4.61 3.99
C TRP A 9 -66.26 -5.25 3.05
N THR A 10 -65.28 -4.47 2.55
CA THR A 10 -64.15 -4.97 1.83
C THR A 10 -62.99 -5.14 2.79
N SER A 11 -62.57 -6.38 2.95
CA SER A 11 -61.39 -6.76 3.77
C SER A 11 -60.12 -6.30 3.07
N MET A 12 -59.38 -5.38 3.65
CA MET A 12 -58.02 -5.01 3.25
C MET A 12 -57.05 -6.02 3.87
N SER A 13 -56.44 -6.83 3.03
CA SER A 13 -55.33 -7.72 3.42
C SER A 13 -54.06 -6.87 3.52
N LEU A 14 -53.52 -6.78 4.73
CA LEU A 14 -52.22 -6.17 5.00
C LEU A 14 -51.12 -7.18 4.57
N GLY A 15 -50.48 -6.92 3.42
CA GLY A 15 -49.29 -7.68 3.00
C GLY A 15 -48.08 -7.24 3.80
N ALA A 16 -47.54 -8.10 4.67
CA ALA A 16 -46.28 -7.87 5.34
C ALA A 16 -45.12 -8.05 4.35
N ALA A 17 -44.49 -6.97 3.97
CA ALA A 17 -43.22 -7.00 3.21
C ALA A 17 -42.07 -7.38 4.17
N VAL A 18 -41.59 -8.60 4.05
CA VAL A 18 -40.35 -9.06 4.71
C VAL A 18 -39.19 -8.47 3.97
N ALA A 19 -38.56 -7.42 4.51
CA ALA A 19 -37.31 -6.89 4.03
C ALA A 19 -36.18 -7.86 4.41
N ALA A 20 -35.66 -8.58 3.42
CA ALA A 20 -34.47 -9.39 3.56
C ALA A 20 -33.26 -8.45 3.72
N LEU A 21 -32.78 -8.27 4.96
CA LEU A 21 -31.49 -7.67 5.25
C LEU A 21 -30.40 -8.63 4.74
N ALA A 22 -29.87 -8.36 3.55
CA ALA A 22 -28.62 -8.97 3.09
C ALA A 22 -27.50 -8.48 4.01
N GLY A 23 -27.13 -9.28 4.99
CA GLY A 23 -25.97 -9.07 5.81
C GLY A 23 -24.72 -9.09 4.92
N ILE A 24 -24.08 -7.94 4.74
CA ILE A 24 -22.73 -7.88 4.20
C ILE A 24 -21.85 -8.52 5.27
N ALA A 25 -21.45 -9.78 5.04
CA ALA A 25 -20.42 -10.42 5.85
C ALA A 25 -19.17 -9.55 5.77
N ALA A 26 -18.79 -8.92 6.87
CA ALA A 26 -17.46 -8.35 7.03
C ALA A 26 -16.49 -9.52 6.85
N ALA A 27 -15.58 -9.42 5.87
CA ALA A 27 -14.52 -10.39 5.76
C ALA A 27 -13.73 -10.34 7.07
N ASP A 28 -13.81 -11.40 7.87
CA ASP A 28 -13.02 -11.56 9.07
C ASP A 28 -11.55 -11.35 8.66
N ALA A 29 -10.90 -10.37 9.27
CA ALA A 29 -9.45 -10.25 9.19
C ALA A 29 -8.90 -11.55 9.77
N ALA A 30 -8.27 -12.38 8.94
CA ALA A 30 -7.72 -13.64 9.38
C ALA A 30 -6.92 -13.43 10.67
N GLU A 31 -7.23 -14.20 11.71
CA GLU A 31 -6.49 -14.12 12.97
C GLU A 31 -5.00 -14.32 12.70
N CYS A 32 -4.20 -13.51 13.39
CA CYS A 32 -2.76 -13.60 13.25
C CYS A 32 -2.29 -15.02 13.61
N PRO A 33 -1.50 -15.71 12.76
CA PRO A 33 -1.08 -17.09 13.01
C PRO A 33 -0.20 -17.23 14.26
N ARG A 34 0.32 -16.11 14.78
CA ARG A 34 1.19 -16.06 15.95
C ARG A 34 0.65 -15.10 17.01
N LYS A 35 0.60 -15.55 18.27
CA LYS A 35 0.18 -14.71 19.41
C LYS A 35 1.19 -13.59 19.74
N ASP A 36 2.46 -13.80 19.44
CA ASP A 36 3.57 -12.89 19.66
C ASP A 36 4.04 -12.19 18.37
N ALA A 37 3.17 -12.12 17.37
CA ALA A 37 3.49 -11.46 16.10
C ALA A 37 3.81 -9.98 16.30
N LEU A 38 4.67 -9.43 15.42
CA LEU A 38 5.02 -8.00 15.40
C LEU A 38 3.78 -7.12 15.20
N GLY A 39 2.90 -7.52 14.29
CA GLY A 39 1.66 -6.80 13.97
C GLY A 39 1.89 -5.45 13.31
N THR A 40 0.79 -4.83 12.89
CA THR A 40 0.76 -3.42 12.44
C THR A 40 0.24 -2.57 13.59
N SER A 41 1.10 -1.75 14.19
CA SER A 41 0.78 -1.03 15.44
C SER A 41 -0.20 0.12 15.26
N ARG A 42 -0.16 0.79 14.10
CA ARG A 42 -1.11 1.83 13.72
C ARG A 42 -1.14 2.08 12.22
N VAL A 43 -2.18 2.78 11.78
CA VAL A 43 -2.32 3.28 10.43
C VAL A 43 -2.10 4.79 10.44
N LEU A 44 -1.30 5.28 9.50
CA LEU A 44 -1.03 6.70 9.28
C LEU A 44 -1.64 7.14 7.95
N SER A 45 -2.61 8.04 8.02
CA SER A 45 -3.18 8.69 6.82
C SER A 45 -2.24 9.76 6.30
N VAL A 46 -1.92 9.71 5.00
CA VAL A 46 -1.03 10.67 4.33
C VAL A 46 -1.84 11.46 3.31
N ASP A 47 -1.74 12.80 3.39
CA ASP A 47 -2.48 13.75 2.53
C ASP A 47 -1.49 14.61 1.73
N ALA A 48 -1.63 14.62 0.41
CA ALA A 48 -0.76 15.40 -0.47
C ALA A 48 -0.82 16.93 -0.22
N ARG A 49 -1.90 17.42 0.37
CA ARG A 49 -2.05 18.86 0.70
C ARG A 49 -1.14 19.29 1.86
N THR A 50 -0.89 18.40 2.80
CA THR A 50 -0.07 18.67 4.00
C THR A 50 1.29 18.01 3.91
N THR A 51 1.41 16.93 3.14
CA THR A 51 2.59 16.07 3.08
C THR A 51 2.85 15.67 1.61
N PRO A 52 3.16 16.62 0.72
CA PRO A 52 3.30 16.34 -0.72
C PRO A 52 4.53 15.49 -1.05
N ARG A 53 5.59 15.55 -0.23
CA ARG A 53 6.87 14.88 -0.48
C ARG A 53 7.48 14.46 0.85
N VAL A 54 7.93 13.20 0.96
CA VAL A 54 8.50 12.64 2.20
C VAL A 54 9.66 11.68 1.93
N GLY A 55 10.59 11.58 2.90
CA GLY A 55 11.73 10.69 2.87
C GLY A 55 13.06 11.45 2.77
N LEU A 56 13.86 11.41 3.85
CA LEU A 56 15.05 12.25 4.08
C LEU A 56 16.18 12.02 3.08
N LYS A 57 16.15 10.91 2.32
CA LYS A 57 17.13 10.68 1.25
C LYS A 57 16.86 11.51 -0.01
N SER A 58 15.64 12.06 -0.16
CA SER A 58 15.22 12.83 -1.33
C SER A 58 14.66 14.20 -0.96
N PHE A 59 14.10 14.36 0.24
CA PHE A 59 13.36 15.55 0.65
C PHE A 59 13.76 16.01 2.06
N PRO A 60 13.58 17.28 2.41
CA PRO A 60 13.95 17.81 3.72
C PRO A 60 13.05 17.34 4.87
N GLN A 61 11.96 16.64 4.57
CA GLN A 61 10.96 16.15 5.54
C GLN A 61 10.62 14.69 5.34
N THR A 62 10.14 14.06 6.39
CA THR A 62 9.62 12.71 6.37
C THR A 62 8.30 12.59 7.13
N LEU A 63 7.76 11.38 7.23
CA LEU A 63 6.53 11.10 7.97
C LEU A 63 6.69 11.37 9.47
N GLN A 64 5.58 11.74 10.11
CA GLN A 64 5.53 11.92 11.57
C GLN A 64 5.53 10.56 12.27
N LEU A 65 6.73 10.03 12.46
CA LEU A 65 6.98 8.76 13.14
C LEU A 65 7.55 9.01 14.54
N ALA A 66 7.03 8.29 15.52
CA ALA A 66 7.63 8.23 16.86
C ALA A 66 8.92 7.39 16.85
N ASP A 67 9.68 7.46 17.92
CA ASP A 67 10.85 6.59 18.08
C ASP A 67 10.48 5.12 17.92
N ARG A 68 11.34 4.34 17.27
CA ARG A 68 11.15 2.93 16.89
C ARG A 68 9.90 2.65 16.02
N GLU A 69 9.34 3.64 15.34
CA GLU A 69 8.32 3.42 14.31
C GLU A 69 8.96 3.31 12.92
N VAL A 70 8.56 2.30 12.17
CA VAL A 70 9.04 2.05 10.82
C VAL A 70 7.89 1.83 9.85
N VAL A 71 8.08 2.35 8.63
CA VAL A 71 7.22 2.07 7.47
C VAL A 71 7.99 1.18 6.51
N LEU A 72 7.46 0.00 6.21
CA LEU A 72 8.07 -0.91 5.23
C LEU A 72 7.56 -0.60 3.84
N THR A 73 8.47 -0.40 2.90
CA THR A 73 8.14 -0.14 1.50
C THR A 73 8.95 -1.05 0.59
N PHE A 74 8.30 -1.53 -0.47
CA PHE A 74 8.87 -2.42 -1.48
C PHE A 74 8.66 -1.85 -2.87
N ASP A 75 9.72 -1.78 -3.67
CA ASP A 75 9.69 -1.28 -5.03
C ASP A 75 9.90 -2.41 -6.05
N ASP A 76 9.67 -2.11 -7.32
CA ASP A 76 9.93 -2.93 -8.52
C ASP A 76 9.00 -4.14 -8.73
N GLY A 77 8.14 -4.47 -7.80
CA GLY A 77 7.20 -5.58 -7.97
C GLY A 77 6.03 -5.27 -8.92
N PRO A 78 5.10 -6.24 -9.07
CA PRO A 78 5.20 -7.56 -8.48
C PRO A 78 6.05 -8.52 -9.32
N PHE A 79 6.77 -9.41 -8.65
CA PHE A 79 7.48 -10.51 -9.29
C PHE A 79 7.13 -11.82 -8.55
N PRO A 80 6.20 -12.66 -9.05
CA PRO A 80 5.55 -13.72 -8.29
C PRO A 80 6.44 -14.63 -7.44
N PRO A 81 7.63 -15.10 -7.93
CA PRO A 81 8.47 -15.98 -7.15
C PRO A 81 9.03 -15.35 -5.86
N THR A 82 9.34 -14.05 -5.88
CA THR A 82 9.94 -13.33 -4.75
C THR A 82 8.89 -12.57 -3.96
N THR A 83 8.00 -11.82 -4.62
CA THR A 83 6.89 -11.12 -3.98
C THR A 83 6.04 -12.06 -3.11
N SER A 84 5.75 -13.30 -3.59
CA SER A 84 5.01 -14.29 -2.80
C SER A 84 5.70 -14.66 -1.49
N LYS A 85 7.04 -14.73 -1.47
CA LYS A 85 7.82 -15.04 -0.26
C LYS A 85 7.83 -13.85 0.70
N VAL A 86 7.94 -12.62 0.18
CA VAL A 86 7.83 -11.40 0.99
C VAL A 86 6.46 -11.32 1.64
N LEU A 87 5.38 -11.50 0.88
CA LEU A 87 4.01 -11.51 1.41
C LEU A 87 3.81 -12.58 2.48
N ALA A 88 4.34 -13.80 2.26
CA ALA A 88 4.27 -14.87 3.25
C ALA A 88 4.99 -14.50 4.56
N ALA A 89 6.15 -13.85 4.49
CA ALA A 89 6.86 -13.38 5.67
C ALA A 89 6.08 -12.28 6.42
N LEU A 90 5.51 -11.31 5.69
CA LEU A 90 4.67 -10.25 6.27
C LEU A 90 3.42 -10.83 6.94
N ALA A 91 2.77 -11.80 6.29
CA ALA A 91 1.57 -12.46 6.82
C ALA A 91 1.85 -13.23 8.11
N GLN A 92 3.01 -13.91 8.24
CA GLN A 92 3.41 -14.61 9.46
C GLN A 92 3.55 -13.68 10.68
N GLU A 93 3.88 -12.43 10.46
CA GLU A 93 4.02 -11.41 11.50
C GLU A 93 2.85 -10.40 11.50
N CYS A 94 1.79 -10.62 10.72
CA CYS A 94 0.62 -9.74 10.59
C CYS A 94 0.97 -8.29 10.26
N VAL A 95 2.00 -8.09 9.47
CA VAL A 95 2.53 -6.79 9.09
C VAL A 95 1.95 -6.33 7.77
N ARG A 96 1.50 -5.09 7.72
CA ARG A 96 1.11 -4.41 6.47
C ARG A 96 2.22 -3.49 6.00
N ALA A 97 2.41 -3.42 4.69
CA ALA A 97 3.44 -2.65 4.03
C ALA A 97 2.87 -1.88 2.83
N THR A 98 3.72 -1.09 2.17
CA THR A 98 3.38 -0.41 0.91
C THR A 98 4.26 -0.95 -0.21
N PHE A 99 3.65 -1.25 -1.35
CA PHE A 99 4.32 -1.73 -2.55
C PHE A 99 4.18 -0.68 -3.65
N PHE A 100 5.29 -0.16 -4.16
CA PHE A 100 5.34 0.74 -5.30
C PHE A 100 5.62 -0.08 -6.55
N LEU A 101 4.58 -0.31 -7.35
CA LEU A 101 4.62 -1.27 -8.43
C LEU A 101 5.07 -0.64 -9.75
N ILE A 102 5.86 -1.38 -10.52
CA ILE A 102 6.14 -1.07 -11.92
C ILE A 102 4.92 -1.50 -12.74
N GLY A 103 4.31 -0.57 -13.48
CA GLY A 103 3.09 -0.83 -14.23
C GLY A 103 3.23 -1.95 -15.27
N GLN A 104 4.42 -2.15 -15.86
CA GLN A 104 4.70 -3.28 -16.75
C GLN A 104 4.55 -4.62 -16.03
N HIS A 105 5.07 -4.74 -14.80
CA HIS A 105 4.94 -5.96 -13.99
C HIS A 105 3.50 -6.13 -13.47
N ALA A 106 2.83 -5.03 -13.12
CA ALA A 106 1.42 -5.10 -12.74
C ALA A 106 0.52 -5.61 -13.87
N ALA A 107 0.78 -5.18 -15.10
CA ALA A 107 0.07 -5.68 -16.29
C ALA A 107 0.37 -7.16 -16.57
N GLU A 108 1.60 -7.62 -16.31
CA GLU A 108 2.01 -9.02 -16.50
C GLU A 108 1.46 -9.93 -15.39
N TYR A 109 1.37 -9.45 -14.15
CA TYR A 109 0.96 -10.24 -12.98
C TYR A 109 -0.22 -9.63 -12.22
N PRO A 110 -1.38 -9.38 -12.86
CA PRO A 110 -2.51 -8.67 -12.23
C PRO A 110 -3.08 -9.40 -11.00
N ASP A 111 -3.02 -10.72 -10.96
CA ASP A 111 -3.49 -11.47 -9.80
C ASP A 111 -2.59 -11.30 -8.57
N MET A 112 -1.30 -11.03 -8.79
CA MET A 112 -0.39 -10.69 -7.68
C MET A 112 -0.70 -9.30 -7.13
N VAL A 113 -1.02 -8.32 -7.98
CA VAL A 113 -1.48 -6.98 -7.55
C VAL A 113 -2.73 -7.10 -6.67
N LYS A 114 -3.72 -7.87 -7.12
CA LYS A 114 -4.94 -8.15 -6.33
C LYS A 114 -4.62 -8.86 -5.02
N ARG A 115 -3.65 -9.78 -5.01
CA ARG A 115 -3.22 -10.48 -3.80
C ARG A 115 -2.60 -9.51 -2.80
N ILE A 116 -1.68 -8.64 -3.21
CA ILE A 116 -1.09 -7.59 -2.37
C ILE A 116 -2.19 -6.76 -1.70
N ALA A 117 -3.17 -6.30 -2.48
CA ALA A 117 -4.27 -5.50 -1.95
C ALA A 117 -5.21 -6.30 -1.01
N ARG A 118 -5.55 -7.56 -1.34
CA ARG A 118 -6.41 -8.42 -0.48
C ARG A 118 -5.75 -8.76 0.85
N GLU A 119 -4.43 -8.85 0.90
CA GLU A 119 -3.68 -9.06 2.14
C GLU A 119 -3.55 -7.76 2.96
N GLY A 120 -4.18 -6.66 2.51
CA GLY A 120 -4.30 -5.40 3.25
C GLY A 120 -3.10 -4.46 3.09
N HIS A 121 -2.21 -4.72 2.15
CA HIS A 121 -1.11 -3.82 1.83
C HIS A 121 -1.57 -2.64 0.97
N THR A 122 -0.84 -1.52 1.05
CA THR A 122 -1.07 -0.37 0.17
C THR A 122 -0.33 -0.58 -1.14
N VAL A 123 -1.02 -0.37 -2.27
CA VAL A 123 -0.43 -0.34 -3.60
C VAL A 123 -0.20 1.10 -4.00
N GLY A 124 1.04 1.49 -4.21
CA GLY A 124 1.48 2.75 -4.80
C GLY A 124 2.04 2.52 -6.21
N HIS A 125 2.54 3.58 -6.84
CA HIS A 125 2.95 3.58 -8.25
C HIS A 125 4.44 3.89 -8.41
N HIS A 126 5.10 3.19 -9.35
CA HIS A 126 6.54 3.30 -9.60
C HIS A 126 6.87 3.43 -11.11
N SER A 127 6.07 4.23 -11.84
CA SER A 127 6.13 4.39 -13.29
C SER A 127 5.71 3.13 -14.06
N PHE A 128 5.75 3.19 -15.41
CA PHE A 128 5.45 2.02 -16.24
C PHE A 128 6.68 1.17 -16.52
N SER A 129 7.78 1.79 -16.98
CA SER A 129 8.97 1.09 -17.51
C SER A 129 10.25 1.34 -16.72
N HIS A 130 10.15 2.00 -15.57
CA HIS A 130 11.27 2.29 -14.66
C HIS A 130 12.44 3.06 -15.31
N PRO A 131 12.21 4.14 -16.07
CA PRO A 131 13.29 4.91 -16.68
C PRO A 131 13.95 5.86 -15.69
N PHE A 132 15.13 6.39 -16.03
CA PHE A 132 15.73 7.54 -15.35
C PHE A 132 14.90 8.80 -15.67
N MET A 133 13.91 9.11 -14.83
CA MET A 133 12.91 10.15 -15.07
C MET A 133 13.52 11.55 -15.24
N GLY A 134 14.63 11.84 -14.56
CA GLY A 134 15.34 13.11 -14.69
C GLY A 134 16.08 13.30 -16.03
N HIS A 135 16.26 12.22 -16.79
CA HIS A 135 17.08 12.21 -18.02
C HIS A 135 16.26 12.08 -19.30
N ILE A 136 14.95 12.00 -19.22
CA ILE A 136 14.05 11.91 -20.38
C ILE A 136 13.20 13.18 -20.52
N PRO A 137 12.72 13.52 -21.74
CA PRO A 137 11.81 14.64 -21.94
C PRO A 137 10.60 14.58 -21.02
N PHE A 138 10.15 15.75 -20.55
CA PHE A 138 9.04 15.85 -19.58
C PHE A 138 7.78 15.10 -20.05
N GLU A 139 7.38 15.25 -21.31
CA GLU A 139 6.20 14.62 -21.87
C GLU A 139 6.33 13.09 -21.90
N LYS A 140 7.55 12.57 -22.11
CA LYS A 140 7.80 11.12 -22.04
C LYS A 140 7.73 10.61 -20.61
N ALA A 141 8.24 11.39 -19.64
CA ALA A 141 8.12 11.04 -18.23
C ALA A 141 6.66 11.04 -17.78
N VAL A 142 5.88 12.05 -18.17
CA VAL A 142 4.44 12.12 -17.88
C VAL A 142 3.70 10.93 -18.48
N ALA A 143 3.97 10.60 -19.74
CA ALA A 143 3.34 9.46 -20.41
C ALA A 143 3.67 8.12 -19.72
N ASP A 144 4.91 7.95 -19.22
CA ASP A 144 5.33 6.74 -18.50
C ASP A 144 4.68 6.66 -17.10
N ILE A 145 4.57 7.78 -16.38
CA ILE A 145 3.83 7.89 -15.12
C ILE A 145 2.36 7.51 -15.34
N ASP A 146 1.70 8.14 -16.31
CA ASP A 146 0.28 7.93 -16.58
C ASP A 146 -0.02 6.49 -17.01
N ARG A 147 0.85 5.91 -17.83
CA ARG A 147 0.74 4.51 -18.25
C ARG A 147 0.95 3.56 -17.06
N GLY A 148 1.88 3.87 -16.15
CA GLY A 148 2.12 3.09 -14.93
C GLY A 148 0.88 3.09 -14.03
N ILE A 149 0.35 4.26 -13.70
CA ILE A 149 -0.88 4.39 -12.91
C ILE A 149 -2.03 3.62 -13.56
N ALA A 150 -2.22 3.79 -14.88
CA ALA A 150 -3.31 3.13 -15.59
C ALA A 150 -3.19 1.59 -15.60
N ALA A 151 -1.97 1.05 -15.67
CA ALA A 151 -1.72 -0.39 -15.62
C ALA A 151 -1.98 -0.95 -14.21
N ASP A 152 -1.51 -0.26 -13.17
CA ASP A 152 -1.73 -0.65 -11.78
C ASP A 152 -3.22 -0.63 -11.42
N GLU A 153 -3.96 0.44 -11.81
CA GLU A 153 -5.39 0.55 -11.56
C GLU A 153 -6.21 -0.47 -12.36
N MET A 154 -5.79 -0.79 -13.59
CA MET A 154 -6.39 -1.87 -14.37
C MET A 154 -6.19 -3.21 -13.66
N ALA A 155 -4.97 -3.53 -13.21
CA ALA A 155 -4.68 -4.76 -12.49
C ALA A 155 -5.43 -4.85 -11.16
N LEU A 156 -5.49 -3.74 -10.42
CA LEU A 156 -6.09 -3.67 -9.08
C LEU A 156 -7.62 -3.68 -9.10
N ARG A 157 -8.24 -2.91 -10.00
CA ARG A 157 -9.68 -2.60 -9.99
C ARG A 157 -10.40 -2.89 -11.31
N GLY A 158 -9.69 -3.26 -12.36
CA GLY A 158 -10.26 -3.44 -13.70
C GLY A 158 -10.62 -2.13 -14.41
N VAL A 159 -10.05 -1.01 -14.00
CA VAL A 159 -10.32 0.32 -14.57
C VAL A 159 -9.02 0.98 -15.00
N SER A 160 -8.91 1.30 -16.31
CA SER A 160 -7.77 2.08 -16.82
C SER A 160 -8.03 3.58 -16.57
N THR A 161 -7.23 4.17 -15.69
CA THR A 161 -7.36 5.59 -15.31
C THR A 161 -6.01 6.15 -14.87
N THR A 162 -5.77 7.43 -15.13
CA THR A 162 -4.60 8.17 -14.63
C THR A 162 -4.84 8.84 -13.27
N THR A 163 -6.06 8.70 -12.72
CA THR A 163 -6.40 9.13 -11.37
C THR A 163 -6.28 7.94 -10.43
N PRO A 164 -5.21 7.84 -9.62
CA PRO A 164 -4.95 6.68 -8.80
C PRO A 164 -5.91 6.57 -7.62
N SER A 165 -6.32 5.35 -7.29
CA SER A 165 -7.10 5.06 -6.06
C SER A 165 -6.26 5.18 -4.80
N THR A 166 -4.94 5.10 -4.94
CA THR A 166 -3.93 5.37 -3.93
C THR A 166 -2.97 6.40 -4.51
N PRO A 167 -3.07 7.70 -4.16
CA PRO A 167 -2.27 8.75 -4.75
C PRO A 167 -0.86 8.79 -4.13
N PHE A 168 -0.14 7.68 -4.22
CA PHE A 168 1.24 7.52 -3.76
C PHE A 168 2.12 7.13 -4.92
N PHE A 169 3.21 7.86 -5.11
CA PHE A 169 4.17 7.64 -6.17
C PHE A 169 5.60 7.64 -5.61
N ARG A 170 6.45 6.79 -6.14
CA ARG A 170 7.90 6.85 -5.92
C ARG A 170 8.59 6.89 -7.28
N PHE A 171 9.52 7.83 -7.45
CA PHE A 171 10.30 7.93 -8.66
C PHE A 171 11.37 6.83 -8.72
N PRO A 172 11.53 6.15 -9.88
CA PRO A 172 12.67 5.29 -10.15
C PRO A 172 13.99 5.98 -9.82
N TYR A 173 14.90 5.26 -9.17
CA TYR A 173 16.23 5.76 -8.74
C TYR A 173 16.15 7.02 -7.83
N PHE A 174 14.99 7.40 -7.34
CA PHE A 174 14.71 8.69 -6.66
C PHE A 174 14.99 9.92 -7.53
N GLU A 175 15.10 9.74 -8.85
CA GLU A 175 15.40 10.82 -9.79
C GLU A 175 14.14 11.47 -10.35
N SER A 176 14.07 12.79 -10.20
CA SER A 176 12.94 13.58 -10.71
C SER A 176 13.40 15.00 -11.04
N THR A 177 12.67 15.67 -11.92
CA THR A 177 12.78 17.11 -12.14
C THR A 177 11.77 17.86 -11.28
N GLN A 178 12.01 19.16 -11.04
CA GLN A 178 11.06 20.00 -10.31
C GLN A 178 9.69 20.03 -11.00
N ALA A 179 9.66 20.09 -12.34
CA ALA A 179 8.41 20.08 -13.11
C ALA A 179 7.58 18.80 -12.90
N GLN A 180 8.23 17.63 -12.80
CA GLN A 180 7.59 16.36 -12.51
C GLN A 180 7.02 16.33 -11.08
N LEU A 181 7.77 16.84 -10.12
CA LEU A 181 7.32 16.95 -8.72
C LEU A 181 6.10 17.88 -8.59
N ASP A 182 6.10 19.01 -9.29
CA ASP A 182 5.01 19.98 -9.27
C ASP A 182 3.75 19.43 -9.96
N LEU A 183 3.93 18.67 -11.04
CA LEU A 183 2.85 17.95 -11.70
C LEU A 183 2.17 16.96 -10.74
N LEU A 184 2.93 16.08 -10.07
CA LEU A 184 2.35 15.11 -9.14
C LEU A 184 1.67 15.79 -7.96
N GLN A 185 2.25 16.86 -7.42
CA GLN A 185 1.65 17.66 -6.38
C GLN A 185 0.32 18.31 -6.85
N SER A 186 0.26 18.85 -8.07
CA SER A 186 -0.97 19.43 -8.65
C SER A 186 -2.08 18.39 -8.83
N ARG A 187 -1.71 17.11 -9.03
CA ARG A 187 -2.63 15.97 -9.12
C ARG A 187 -3.02 15.39 -7.74
N GLY A 188 -2.52 15.97 -6.65
CA GLY A 188 -2.76 15.46 -5.29
C GLY A 188 -2.05 14.14 -5.01
N ILE A 189 -0.95 13.84 -5.68
CA ILE A 189 -0.15 12.64 -5.50
C ILE A 189 1.03 12.92 -4.57
N VAL A 190 1.17 12.13 -3.52
CA VAL A 190 2.31 12.18 -2.59
C VAL A 190 3.51 11.50 -3.20
N VAL A 191 4.66 12.17 -3.22
CA VAL A 191 5.92 11.58 -3.67
C VAL A 191 6.71 11.04 -2.48
N PHE A 192 7.00 9.75 -2.52
CA PHE A 192 7.75 9.03 -1.50
C PHE A 192 9.23 8.88 -1.89
N GLY A 193 10.12 9.44 -1.10
CA GLY A 193 11.49 8.98 -0.98
C GLY A 193 11.59 7.85 0.04
N ALA A 194 12.78 7.69 0.64
CA ALA A 194 13.03 6.80 1.78
C ALA A 194 13.87 7.52 2.83
N ASP A 195 13.86 7.02 4.08
CA ASP A 195 14.76 7.51 5.12
C ASP A 195 16.02 6.66 5.20
N LEU A 196 15.88 5.37 4.95
CA LEU A 196 16.96 4.39 4.84
C LEU A 196 16.61 3.29 3.86
N TRP A 197 17.60 2.54 3.39
CA TRP A 197 17.44 1.45 2.44
C TRP A 197 18.31 0.25 2.79
N ALA A 198 17.89 -0.92 2.28
CA ALA A 198 18.58 -2.19 2.49
C ALA A 198 19.76 -2.44 1.52
N SER A 199 19.98 -1.57 0.55
CA SER A 199 20.97 -1.71 -0.55
C SER A 199 20.89 -3.05 -1.29
N ASP A 200 19.69 -3.59 -1.45
CA ASP A 200 19.45 -4.91 -2.05
C ASP A 200 19.64 -4.97 -3.56
N TRP A 201 20.03 -3.87 -4.19
CA TRP A 201 20.54 -3.82 -5.56
C TRP A 201 22.05 -4.13 -5.64
N GLU A 202 22.80 -4.08 -4.52
CA GLU A 202 24.22 -4.41 -4.46
C GLU A 202 24.40 -5.93 -4.26
N GLU A 203 25.58 -6.47 -4.70
CA GLU A 203 25.90 -7.86 -4.49
C GLU A 203 26.26 -8.14 -3.03
N MET A 204 25.44 -8.94 -2.35
CA MET A 204 25.63 -9.36 -0.97
C MET A 204 24.80 -10.59 -0.63
N THR A 205 25.15 -11.27 0.46
CA THR A 205 24.32 -12.37 0.98
C THR A 205 23.10 -11.83 1.75
N PRO A 206 22.06 -12.64 1.99
CA PRO A 206 20.93 -12.24 2.83
C PRO A 206 21.35 -11.79 4.25
N GLU A 207 22.38 -12.44 4.83
CA GLU A 207 22.91 -12.11 6.17
C GLU A 207 23.63 -10.76 6.17
N GLN A 208 24.39 -10.47 5.12
CA GLN A 208 25.04 -9.17 4.95
C GLN A 208 24.01 -8.05 4.77
N GLN A 209 22.96 -8.29 3.99
CA GLN A 209 21.85 -7.35 3.81
C GLN A 209 21.12 -7.11 5.14
N LEU A 210 20.81 -8.16 5.88
CA LEU A 210 20.19 -8.06 7.20
C LEU A 210 21.03 -7.20 8.14
N LYS A 211 22.32 -7.49 8.25
CA LYS A 211 23.26 -6.71 9.07
C LYS A 211 23.24 -5.24 8.69
N LEU A 212 23.40 -4.96 7.40
CA LEU A 212 23.45 -3.58 6.88
C LEU A 212 22.17 -2.79 7.20
N VAL A 213 21.00 -3.36 6.94
CA VAL A 213 19.74 -2.63 7.17
C VAL A 213 19.44 -2.46 8.66
N THR A 214 19.79 -3.43 9.50
CA THR A 214 19.60 -3.33 10.96
C THR A 214 20.54 -2.33 11.60
N GLU A 215 21.81 -2.23 11.16
CA GLU A 215 22.74 -1.20 11.59
C GLU A 215 22.28 0.20 11.20
N ARG A 216 21.80 0.39 9.97
CA ARG A 216 21.22 1.67 9.50
C ARG A 216 19.97 2.05 10.30
N LEU A 217 19.13 1.07 10.57
CA LEU A 217 17.91 1.30 11.35
C LEU A 217 18.24 1.62 12.81
N ALA A 218 19.21 0.94 13.42
CA ALA A 218 19.66 1.24 14.79
C ALA A 218 20.22 2.66 14.88
N ALA A 219 20.94 3.14 13.86
CA ALA A 219 21.49 4.49 13.81
C ALA A 219 20.40 5.56 13.61
N SER A 220 19.35 5.28 12.80
CA SER A 220 18.28 6.25 12.54
C SER A 220 17.15 6.20 13.59
N GLY A 221 16.98 5.07 14.26
CA GLY A 221 15.94 4.81 15.25
C GLY A 221 14.52 4.62 14.66
N LYS A 222 14.23 5.14 13.47
CA LYS A 222 12.92 5.13 12.80
C LYS A 222 13.04 5.46 11.33
N GLY A 223 11.96 5.32 10.57
CA GLY A 223 11.90 5.84 9.21
C GLY A 223 11.16 4.97 8.19
N ILE A 224 11.09 5.49 6.97
CA ILE A 224 10.61 4.78 5.78
C ILE A 224 11.77 3.92 5.26
N ILE A 225 11.58 2.60 5.25
CA ILE A 225 12.61 1.65 4.82
C ILE A 225 12.30 1.17 3.40
N LEU A 226 13.29 1.31 2.50
CA LEU A 226 13.22 0.80 1.14
C LEU A 226 13.80 -0.60 1.04
N PHE A 227 13.03 -1.48 0.43
CA PHE A 227 13.41 -2.79 -0.11
C PHE A 227 12.90 -2.92 -1.54
N HIS A 228 13.35 -3.98 -2.25
CA HIS A 228 12.79 -4.39 -3.53
C HIS A 228 12.27 -5.83 -3.42
N ASP A 229 10.98 -6.04 -3.69
CA ASP A 229 10.36 -7.36 -3.55
C ASP A 229 10.65 -8.31 -4.71
N ASN A 230 11.25 -7.82 -5.79
CA ASN A 230 11.78 -8.61 -6.90
C ASN A 230 13.16 -9.25 -6.57
N LYS A 231 13.79 -8.94 -5.43
CA LYS A 231 15.10 -9.47 -5.05
C LYS A 231 14.97 -10.74 -4.20
N ALA A 232 15.59 -11.83 -4.67
CA ALA A 232 15.57 -13.10 -3.94
C ALA A 232 16.23 -13.00 -2.54
N ARG A 233 17.25 -12.18 -2.39
CA ARG A 233 17.94 -11.96 -1.11
C ARG A 233 17.05 -11.23 -0.11
N THR A 234 16.28 -10.23 -0.55
CA THR A 234 15.28 -9.54 0.28
C THR A 234 14.22 -10.52 0.77
N ALA A 235 13.68 -11.35 -0.12
CA ALA A 235 12.71 -12.37 0.25
C ALA A 235 13.29 -13.39 1.26
N ALA A 236 14.57 -13.76 1.11
CA ALA A 236 15.24 -14.70 2.01
C ALA A 236 15.50 -14.12 3.40
N MET A 237 15.90 -12.84 3.50
CA MET A 237 16.23 -12.22 4.79
C MET A 237 15.01 -11.67 5.53
N MET A 238 13.87 -11.45 4.86
CA MET A 238 12.70 -10.77 5.42
C MET A 238 12.20 -11.41 6.74
N PRO A 239 12.09 -12.75 6.89
CA PRO A 239 11.69 -13.34 8.16
C PRO A 239 12.62 -12.99 9.33
N ALA A 240 13.94 -12.93 9.08
CA ALA A 240 14.92 -12.56 10.10
C ALA A 240 14.85 -11.07 10.43
N PHE A 241 14.58 -10.21 9.45
CA PHE A 241 14.41 -8.77 9.65
C PHE A 241 13.16 -8.46 10.49
N LEU A 242 12.02 -9.08 10.20
CA LEU A 242 10.79 -8.90 10.97
C LEU A 242 10.96 -9.40 12.43
N ARG A 243 11.65 -10.51 12.62
CA ARG A 243 12.04 -10.98 13.96
C ARG A 243 12.90 -9.95 14.69
N TYR A 244 13.93 -9.39 14.01
CA TYR A 244 14.76 -8.33 14.59
C TYR A 244 13.94 -7.13 15.04
N LEU A 245 12.98 -6.67 14.21
CA LEU A 245 12.10 -5.57 14.58
C LEU A 245 11.31 -5.86 15.86
N ARG A 246 10.73 -7.05 15.96
CA ARG A 246 9.98 -7.50 17.14
C ARG A 246 10.85 -7.53 18.39
N GLU A 247 12.02 -8.19 18.30
CA GLU A 247 12.94 -8.38 19.44
C GLU A 247 13.55 -7.07 19.93
N ASN A 248 13.66 -6.07 19.06
CA ASN A 248 14.21 -4.75 19.40
C ASN A 248 13.14 -3.68 19.63
N GLY A 249 11.86 -4.05 19.76
CA GLY A 249 10.77 -3.16 20.12
C GLY A 249 10.40 -2.14 19.05
N TYR A 250 10.69 -2.41 17.77
CA TYR A 250 10.19 -1.60 16.68
C TYR A 250 8.70 -1.85 16.44
N ARG A 251 8.01 -0.83 15.96
CA ARG A 251 6.57 -0.85 15.67
C ARG A 251 6.34 -0.53 14.21
N ILE A 252 5.47 -1.31 13.56
CA ILE A 252 5.12 -1.09 12.16
C ILE A 252 4.01 -0.04 12.06
N VAL A 253 4.24 0.96 11.23
CA VAL A 253 3.23 1.93 10.80
C VAL A 253 2.86 1.65 9.36
N HIS A 254 1.58 1.40 9.11
CA HIS A 254 1.06 1.24 7.76
C HIS A 254 0.54 2.57 7.23
N ILE A 255 0.94 2.98 6.04
CA ILE A 255 0.50 4.23 5.42
C ILE A 255 -0.65 4.00 4.44
N VAL A 256 -1.66 4.86 4.51
CA VAL A 256 -2.82 4.86 3.62
C VAL A 256 -3.13 6.29 3.15
N PRO A 257 -3.79 6.48 1.99
CA PRO A 257 -4.22 7.82 1.56
C PRO A 257 -5.26 8.40 2.52
N SER A 258 -5.19 9.71 2.74
CA SER A 258 -6.26 10.46 3.43
C SER A 258 -7.57 10.36 2.64
N GLY A 259 -8.71 10.26 3.36
CA GLY A 259 -10.03 10.10 2.73
C GLY A 259 -10.48 8.65 2.51
N LYS A 260 -9.62 7.65 2.65
CA LYS A 260 -10.05 6.25 2.90
C LYS A 260 -10.31 6.11 4.40
N SER A 261 -11.53 6.48 4.82
CA SER A 261 -11.96 6.48 6.22
C SER A 261 -11.69 5.13 6.91
N GLN A 262 -11.15 5.21 8.12
CA GLN A 262 -11.07 4.17 9.16
C GLN A 262 -12.44 3.52 9.51
N LYS A 263 -13.17 2.99 8.54
CA LYS A 263 -14.42 2.28 8.84
C LYS A 263 -14.22 0.84 9.35
N SER A 264 -13.00 0.42 9.64
CA SER A 264 -12.75 -0.97 10.08
C SER A 264 -11.86 -1.14 11.32
N ALA A 265 -11.49 -0.07 12.04
CA ALA A 265 -10.64 -0.18 13.24
C ALA A 265 -11.37 0.07 14.56
N ASP A 266 -12.57 0.68 14.56
CA ASP A 266 -13.31 1.07 15.77
C ASP A 266 -14.50 0.14 16.09
N ALA A 267 -14.56 -1.06 15.50
CA ALA A 267 -15.50 -2.09 15.90
C ALA A 267 -14.76 -3.20 16.68
N ARG A 268 -14.38 -2.87 17.91
CA ARG A 268 -14.10 -3.82 19.00
C ARG A 268 -14.67 -3.31 20.31
#